data_420c04a091464b530f2e4c72db0caba6
#
_entry.id   420c04a091464b530f2e4c72db0caba6
#
_cell.length_a   1.000
_cell.length_b   1.000
_cell.length_c   1.000
_cell.angle_alpha   90.00
_cell.angle_beta   90.00
_cell.angle_gamma   90.00
#
_symmetry.space_group_name_H-M   'P 1'
#
loop_
_entity.id
_entity.type
_entity.pdbx_description
1 polymer ?
#
loop_
_entity_poly.entity_id
_entity_poly.type
_entity_poly.pdbx_seq_one_letter_code
_entity_poly.pdbx_strand_id
1 'polypeptide(L)'
;AVCCDFHGMKWGFGTSAGVVILVTMIGGPEIGLTTAFYAGALGMAMGYGFLHKLSYGKTLCLTILAYILEMSYKIIFSIYVLGIADALTGAIDRFTTFLRWIWTPLSSVFGFDPDPGKAMFTTSGMVMLGIVFILNAYCYAYLNMEIGGNVLKRLKGGIRG
;
A
#
# COMPACT_ATOMS: atom_id res chain seq x y z
N ALA A 1 9.79 -3.13 -11.00
CA ALA A 1 10.38 -4.42 -10.61
C ALA A 1 11.01 -5.13 -11.82
N VAL A 2 10.24 -5.47 -12.86
CA VAL A 2 10.72 -6.24 -14.04
C VAL A 2 11.90 -5.56 -14.73
N CYS A 3 11.80 -4.25 -14.99
CA CYS A 3 12.86 -3.49 -15.64
C CYS A 3 14.17 -3.45 -14.82
N CYS A 4 14.06 -3.41 -13.49
CA CYS A 4 15.22 -3.49 -12.61
C CYS A 4 15.94 -4.83 -12.72
N ASP A 5 15.20 -5.93 -12.83
CA ASP A 5 15.79 -7.27 -12.89
C ASP A 5 16.51 -7.55 -14.23
N PHE A 6 15.97 -7.02 -15.36
CA PHE A 6 16.59 -7.23 -16.68
C PHE A 6 17.72 -6.26 -17.01
N HIS A 7 17.60 -5.00 -16.65
CA HIS A 7 18.49 -3.92 -17.10
C HIS A 7 19.20 -3.19 -15.96
N GLY A 8 18.91 -3.54 -14.71
CA GLY A 8 19.50 -2.93 -13.52
C GLY A 8 18.70 -1.73 -12.96
N MET A 9 19.09 -1.28 -11.77
CA MET A 9 18.37 -0.24 -11.01
C MET A 9 18.25 1.09 -11.75
N LYS A 10 19.25 1.50 -12.54
CA LYS A 10 19.23 2.76 -13.29
C LYS A 10 18.08 2.81 -14.30
N TRP A 11 17.87 1.74 -15.02
CA TRP A 11 16.77 1.62 -15.97
C TRP A 11 15.40 1.49 -15.29
N GLY A 12 15.36 0.82 -14.16
CA GLY A 12 14.15 0.76 -13.33
C GLY A 12 13.72 2.14 -12.84
N PHE A 13 14.68 2.97 -12.41
CA PHE A 13 14.42 4.35 -12.01
C PHE A 13 13.97 5.20 -13.21
N GLY A 14 14.66 5.11 -14.36
CA GLY A 14 14.30 5.82 -15.57
C GLY A 14 12.88 5.49 -16.06
N THR A 15 12.53 4.21 -16.06
CA THR A 15 11.17 3.75 -16.43
C THR A 15 10.12 4.29 -15.44
N SER A 16 10.41 4.25 -14.14
CA SER A 16 9.52 4.79 -13.10
C SER A 16 9.31 6.29 -13.29
N ALA A 17 10.38 7.04 -13.52
CA ALA A 17 10.33 8.48 -13.76
C ALA A 17 9.50 8.82 -15.01
N GLY A 18 9.72 8.07 -16.12
CA GLY A 18 8.96 8.23 -17.34
C GLY A 18 7.45 8.00 -17.14
N VAL A 19 7.08 6.94 -16.42
CA VAL A 19 5.67 6.66 -16.06
C VAL A 19 5.09 7.78 -15.22
N VAL A 20 5.82 8.27 -14.22
CA VAL A 20 5.37 9.36 -13.35
C VAL A 20 5.11 10.64 -14.16
N ILE A 21 6.02 11.00 -15.06
CA ILE A 21 5.86 12.17 -15.92
C ILE A 21 4.61 12.03 -16.81
N LEU A 22 4.43 10.89 -17.47
CA LEU A 22 3.27 10.65 -18.32
C LEU A 22 1.96 10.72 -17.53
N VAL A 23 1.91 10.08 -16.36
CA VAL A 23 0.73 10.09 -15.51
C VAL A 23 0.45 11.48 -14.96
N THR A 24 1.49 12.25 -14.64
CA THR A 24 1.35 13.65 -14.20
C THR A 24 0.75 14.52 -15.31
N MET A 25 1.18 14.33 -16.54
CA MET A 25 0.65 15.08 -17.67
C MET A 25 -0.82 14.78 -17.98
N ILE A 26 -1.27 13.55 -17.76
CA ILE A 26 -2.64 13.11 -18.07
C ILE A 26 -3.57 13.35 -16.88
N GLY A 27 -3.14 13.00 -15.69
CA GLY A 27 -3.97 12.94 -14.47
C GLY A 27 -3.71 14.06 -13.48
N GLY A 28 -2.73 14.93 -13.75
CA GLY A 28 -2.35 16.01 -12.85
C GLY A 28 -1.28 15.63 -11.82
N PRO A 29 -0.75 16.63 -11.10
CA PRO A 29 0.39 16.45 -10.19
C PRO A 29 0.09 15.55 -9.00
N GLU A 30 -1.15 15.50 -8.54
CA GLU A 30 -1.57 14.64 -7.44
C GLU A 30 -1.46 13.16 -7.79
N ILE A 31 -2.00 12.78 -8.96
CA ILE A 31 -1.94 11.40 -9.44
C ILE A 31 -0.50 11.02 -9.79
N GLY A 32 0.28 11.95 -10.32
CA GLY A 32 1.70 11.77 -10.58
C GLY A 32 2.50 11.47 -9.30
N LEU A 33 2.31 12.25 -8.25
CA LEU A 33 2.95 12.03 -6.94
C LEU A 33 2.54 10.68 -6.34
N THR A 34 1.25 10.37 -6.36
CA THR A 34 0.75 9.06 -5.89
C THR A 34 1.41 7.92 -6.65
N THR A 35 1.52 8.04 -7.98
CA THR A 35 2.17 7.04 -8.83
C THR A 35 3.66 6.93 -8.54
N ALA A 36 4.35 8.04 -8.26
CA ALA A 36 5.77 8.03 -7.90
C ALA A 36 6.02 7.24 -6.62
N PHE A 37 5.24 7.46 -5.58
CA PHE A 37 5.36 6.71 -4.33
C PHE A 37 4.87 5.27 -4.45
N TYR A 38 3.76 5.03 -5.14
CA TYR A 38 3.21 3.69 -5.33
C TYR A 38 4.06 2.84 -6.28
N ALA A 39 4.06 3.18 -7.57
CA ALA A 39 4.74 2.38 -8.57
C ALA A 39 6.26 2.53 -8.50
N GLY A 40 6.77 3.72 -8.14
CA GLY A 40 8.18 4.00 -7.98
C GLY A 40 8.76 3.28 -6.78
N ALA A 41 8.33 3.61 -5.57
CA ALA A 41 8.91 3.05 -4.35
C ALA A 41 8.67 1.54 -4.24
N LEU A 42 7.42 1.09 -4.42
CA LEU A 42 7.08 -0.34 -4.34
C LEU A 42 7.75 -1.15 -5.46
N GLY A 43 7.70 -0.65 -6.70
CA GLY A 43 8.32 -1.30 -7.85
C GLY A 43 9.84 -1.39 -7.73
N MET A 44 10.50 -0.37 -7.16
CA MET A 44 11.94 -0.38 -6.89
C MET A 44 12.30 -1.30 -5.73
N ALA A 45 11.52 -1.33 -4.65
CA ALA A 45 11.72 -2.22 -3.51
C ALA A 45 11.70 -3.70 -3.95
N MET A 46 10.69 -4.09 -4.72
CA MET A 46 10.60 -5.44 -5.30
C MET A 46 11.72 -5.70 -6.31
N GLY A 47 12.00 -4.71 -7.19
CA GLY A 47 13.04 -4.81 -8.20
C GLY A 47 14.44 -4.99 -7.60
N TYR A 48 14.74 -4.28 -6.53
CA TYR A 48 15.97 -4.44 -5.76
C TYR A 48 16.07 -5.85 -5.16
N GLY A 49 15.00 -6.36 -4.56
CA GLY A 49 14.96 -7.70 -4.01
C GLY A 49 15.22 -8.79 -5.06
N PHE A 50 14.63 -8.67 -6.23
CA PHE A 50 14.81 -9.63 -7.34
C PHE A 50 16.21 -9.53 -7.95
N LEU A 51 16.70 -8.32 -8.18
CA LEU A 51 18.03 -8.09 -8.76
C LEU A 51 19.15 -8.68 -7.89
N HIS A 52 19.08 -8.46 -6.58
CA HIS A 52 20.09 -8.93 -5.63
C HIS A 52 19.82 -10.35 -5.11
N LYS A 53 18.82 -11.06 -5.69
CA LYS A 53 18.44 -12.42 -5.29
C LYS A 53 18.26 -12.56 -3.76
N LEU A 54 17.69 -11.53 -3.14
CA LEU A 54 17.40 -11.56 -1.70
C LEU A 54 16.44 -12.70 -1.37
N SER A 55 16.51 -13.22 -0.15
CA SER A 55 15.54 -14.23 0.27
C SER A 55 14.12 -13.65 0.22
N TYR A 56 13.15 -14.50 -0.05
CA TYR A 56 11.74 -14.11 -0.17
C TYR A 56 11.26 -13.23 1.01
N GLY A 57 11.61 -13.62 2.24
CA GLY A 57 11.24 -12.88 3.44
C GLY A 57 11.84 -11.46 3.51
N LYS A 58 13.09 -11.29 3.07
CA LYS A 58 13.74 -9.96 3.04
C LYS A 58 13.09 -9.04 2.00
N THR A 59 12.80 -9.58 0.81
CA THR A 59 12.09 -8.83 -0.24
C THR A 59 10.68 -8.46 0.20
N LEU A 60 9.96 -9.38 0.86
CA LEU A 60 8.64 -9.13 1.41
C LEU A 60 8.67 -8.01 2.47
N CYS A 61 9.62 -8.06 3.39
CA CYS A 61 9.78 -7.04 4.43
C CYS A 61 10.05 -5.66 3.80
N LEU A 62 10.92 -5.58 2.79
CA LEU A 62 11.21 -4.34 2.07
C LEU A 62 9.96 -3.81 1.34
N THR A 63 9.16 -4.69 0.76
CA THR A 63 7.92 -4.33 0.07
C THR A 63 6.86 -3.83 1.06
N ILE A 64 6.74 -4.46 2.23
CA ILE A 64 5.85 -4.00 3.31
C ILE A 64 6.27 -2.61 3.78
N LEU A 65 7.56 -2.38 3.98
CA LEU A 65 8.08 -1.07 4.40
C LEU A 65 7.74 0.01 3.36
N ALA A 66 7.94 -0.27 2.07
CA ALA A 66 7.59 0.65 0.99
C ALA A 66 6.09 0.96 0.97
N TYR A 67 5.24 -0.04 1.21
CA TYR A 67 3.79 0.13 1.29
C TYR A 67 3.35 1.00 2.49
N ILE A 68 3.93 0.76 3.66
CA ILE A 68 3.65 1.57 4.86
C ILE A 68 4.04 3.04 4.62
N LEU A 69 5.19 3.26 4.00
CA LEU A 69 5.67 4.60 3.66
C LEU A 69 4.73 5.31 2.68
N GLU A 70 4.26 4.59 1.67
CA GLU A 70 3.28 5.09 0.71
C GLU A 70 1.95 5.48 1.38
N MET A 71 1.42 4.61 2.24
CA MET A 71 0.17 4.89 2.96
C MET A 71 0.31 6.06 3.92
N SER A 72 1.43 6.16 4.63
CA SER A 72 1.72 7.29 5.51
C SER A 72 1.77 8.61 4.73
N TYR A 73 2.44 8.60 3.57
CA TYR A 73 2.47 9.76 2.68
C TYR A 73 1.07 10.16 2.22
N LYS A 74 0.25 9.20 1.77
CA LYS A 74 -1.13 9.49 1.32
C LYS A 74 -1.97 10.14 2.40
N ILE A 75 -1.90 9.63 3.63
CA ILE A 75 -2.65 10.17 4.77
C ILE A 75 -2.18 11.60 5.07
N ILE A 76 -0.88 11.83 5.16
CA ILE A 76 -0.31 13.16 5.45
C ILE A 76 -0.68 14.14 4.33
N PHE A 77 -0.50 13.75 3.07
CA PHE A 77 -0.80 14.60 1.92
C PHE A 77 -2.29 14.95 1.84
N SER A 78 -3.17 13.98 2.06
CA SER A 78 -4.62 14.19 2.05
C SER A 78 -5.07 15.17 3.13
N ILE A 79 -4.50 15.06 4.34
CA ILE A 79 -4.88 15.93 5.45
C ILE A 79 -4.32 17.34 5.28
N TYR A 80 -3.02 17.47 4.97
CA TYR A 80 -2.33 18.78 5.02
C TYR A 80 -2.35 19.55 3.70
N VAL A 81 -2.37 18.88 2.56
CA VAL A 81 -2.29 19.54 1.24
C VAL A 81 -3.66 19.67 0.59
N LEU A 82 -4.47 18.62 0.63
CA LEU A 82 -5.80 18.64 0.01
C LEU A 82 -6.89 19.21 0.91
N GLY A 83 -6.62 19.38 2.21
CA GLY A 83 -7.60 19.90 3.16
C GLY A 83 -8.86 19.03 3.27
N ILE A 84 -8.74 17.73 2.93
CA ILE A 84 -9.87 16.78 2.91
C ILE A 84 -10.23 16.29 4.32
N ALA A 85 -9.74 16.95 5.37
CA ALA A 85 -10.07 16.58 6.74
C ALA A 85 -11.58 16.43 6.97
N ASP A 86 -12.38 17.35 6.43
CA ASP A 86 -13.85 17.30 6.53
C ASP A 86 -14.47 16.18 5.71
N ALA A 87 -13.95 15.89 4.52
CA ALA A 87 -14.40 14.77 3.70
C ALA A 87 -14.00 13.43 4.31
N LEU A 88 -12.82 13.37 4.94
CA LEU A 88 -12.34 12.19 5.65
C LEU A 88 -13.18 11.91 6.89
N THR A 89 -13.55 12.94 7.68
CA THR A 89 -14.47 12.78 8.81
C THR A 89 -15.84 12.29 8.35
N GLY A 90 -16.39 12.85 7.27
CA GLY A 90 -17.65 12.35 6.69
C GLY A 90 -17.58 10.92 6.16
N ALA A 91 -16.43 10.49 5.62
CA ALA A 91 -16.22 9.11 5.22
C ALA A 91 -16.08 8.18 6.43
N ILE A 92 -15.38 8.61 7.48
CA ILE A 92 -15.26 7.88 8.74
C ILE A 92 -16.64 7.74 9.41
N ASP A 93 -17.46 8.77 9.41
CA ASP A 93 -18.82 8.72 9.96
C ASP A 93 -19.72 7.73 9.21
N ARG A 94 -19.64 7.69 7.89
CA ARG A 94 -20.35 6.68 7.09
C ARG A 94 -19.84 5.27 7.35
N PHE A 95 -18.53 5.11 7.45
CA PHE A 95 -17.90 3.84 7.75
C PHE A 95 -18.22 3.36 9.17
N THR A 96 -18.21 4.25 10.16
CA THR A 96 -18.63 3.92 11.53
C THR A 96 -20.12 3.57 11.63
N THR A 97 -20.96 4.22 10.83
CA THR A 97 -22.38 3.87 10.74
C THR A 97 -22.58 2.47 10.16
N PHE A 98 -21.83 2.12 9.11
CA PHE A 98 -21.82 0.77 8.54
C PHE A 98 -21.25 -0.26 9.53
N LEU A 99 -20.16 0.09 10.20
CA LEU A 99 -19.56 -0.77 11.23
C LEU A 99 -20.50 -0.99 12.44
N ARG A 100 -21.33 -0.03 12.82
CA ARG A 100 -22.29 -0.18 13.91
C ARG A 100 -23.17 -1.40 13.73
N TRP A 101 -23.61 -1.64 12.52
CA TRP A 101 -24.45 -2.79 12.21
C TRP A 101 -23.76 -4.13 12.47
N ILE A 102 -22.46 -4.23 12.19
CA ILE A 102 -21.64 -5.43 12.43
C ILE A 102 -21.12 -5.44 13.88
N TRP A 103 -20.79 -4.26 14.42
CA TRP A 103 -20.17 -4.13 15.74
C TRP A 103 -21.12 -4.39 16.90
N THR A 104 -22.38 -4.02 16.77
CA THR A 104 -23.37 -4.19 17.84
C THR A 104 -23.48 -5.64 18.33
N PRO A 105 -23.61 -6.67 17.46
CA PRO A 105 -23.61 -8.05 17.93
C PRO A 105 -22.24 -8.51 18.43
N LEU A 106 -21.14 -7.99 17.85
CA LEU A 106 -19.78 -8.37 18.27
C LEU A 106 -19.42 -7.81 19.64
N SER A 107 -19.80 -6.57 19.90
CA SER A 107 -19.53 -5.89 21.18
C SER A 107 -20.21 -6.58 22.37
N SER A 108 -21.42 -7.13 22.15
CA SER A 108 -22.14 -7.89 23.18
C SER A 108 -21.44 -9.21 23.55
N VAL A 109 -20.72 -9.82 22.62
CA VAL A 109 -19.99 -11.08 22.83
C VAL A 109 -18.64 -10.83 23.50
N PHE A 110 -17.94 -9.74 23.15
CA PHE A 110 -16.59 -9.46 23.62
C PHE A 110 -16.51 -8.43 24.74
N GLY A 111 -17.65 -7.85 25.16
CA GLY A 111 -17.69 -6.86 26.25
C GLY A 111 -17.07 -5.51 25.90
N PHE A 112 -17.01 -5.15 24.60
CA PHE A 112 -16.55 -3.84 24.15
C PHE A 112 -17.64 -2.78 24.25
N ASP A 113 -17.24 -1.50 24.19
CA ASP A 113 -18.20 -0.39 24.10
C ASP A 113 -19.11 -0.58 22.88
N PRO A 114 -20.43 -0.46 23.02
CA PRO A 114 -21.37 -0.61 21.91
C PRO A 114 -21.23 0.48 20.83
N ASP A 115 -20.54 1.59 21.13
CA ASP A 115 -20.24 2.62 20.13
C ASP A 115 -18.90 2.35 19.44
N PRO A 116 -18.91 1.92 18.16
CA PRO A 116 -17.68 1.63 17.42
C PRO A 116 -16.76 2.85 17.31
N GLY A 117 -17.30 4.06 17.26
CA GLY A 117 -16.52 5.29 17.19
C GLY A 117 -15.68 5.49 18.44
N LYS A 118 -16.26 5.29 19.61
CA LYS A 118 -15.54 5.36 20.89
C LYS A 118 -14.58 4.19 21.08
N ALA A 119 -15.00 2.98 20.71
CA ALA A 119 -14.16 1.79 20.80
C ALA A 119 -12.90 1.91 19.94
N MET A 120 -12.98 2.51 18.73
CA MET A 120 -11.83 2.72 17.85
C MET A 120 -10.77 3.66 18.44
N PHE A 121 -11.19 4.64 19.25
CA PHE A 121 -10.26 5.60 19.89
C PHE A 121 -9.79 5.13 21.27
N THR A 122 -10.23 3.99 21.75
CA THR A 122 -9.63 3.34 22.94
C THR A 122 -8.29 2.72 22.59
N THR A 123 -7.44 2.50 23.59
CA THR A 123 -6.13 1.85 23.38
C THR A 123 -6.26 0.50 22.69
N SER A 124 -7.25 -0.31 23.07
CA SER A 124 -7.54 -1.60 22.43
C SER A 124 -8.01 -1.45 20.97
N GLY A 125 -8.84 -0.45 20.67
CA GLY A 125 -9.27 -0.15 19.31
C GLY A 125 -8.12 0.29 18.40
N MET A 126 -7.23 1.14 18.89
CA MET A 126 -6.02 1.56 18.16
C MET A 126 -5.07 0.40 17.89
N VAL A 127 -4.89 -0.51 18.84
CA VAL A 127 -4.09 -1.73 18.64
C VAL A 127 -4.73 -2.62 17.55
N MET A 128 -6.04 -2.79 17.62
CA MET A 128 -6.77 -3.60 16.63
C MET A 128 -6.69 -3.01 15.21
N LEU A 129 -6.83 -1.67 15.08
CA LEU A 129 -6.61 -0.97 13.82
C LEU A 129 -5.18 -1.14 13.31
N GLY A 130 -4.19 -1.06 14.19
CA GLY A 130 -2.78 -1.30 13.85
C GLY A 130 -2.56 -2.73 13.32
N ILE A 131 -3.15 -3.73 13.96
CA ILE A 131 -3.09 -5.13 13.51
C ILE A 131 -3.72 -5.29 12.13
N VAL A 132 -4.91 -4.73 11.92
CA VAL A 132 -5.61 -4.77 10.62
C VAL A 132 -4.78 -4.08 9.53
N PHE A 133 -4.17 -2.94 9.86
CA PHE A 133 -3.29 -2.22 8.94
C PHE A 133 -2.06 -3.04 8.53
N ILE A 134 -1.40 -3.69 9.50
CA ILE A 134 -0.24 -4.56 9.25
C ILE A 134 -0.65 -5.78 8.42
N LEU A 135 -1.77 -6.43 8.74
CA LEU A 135 -2.30 -7.55 7.96
C LEU A 135 -2.61 -7.14 6.52
N ASN A 136 -3.24 -5.98 6.32
CA ASN A 136 -3.51 -5.45 4.99
C ASN A 136 -2.21 -5.19 4.22
N ALA A 137 -1.21 -4.58 4.85
CA ALA A 137 0.11 -4.35 4.26
C ALA A 137 0.79 -5.66 3.86
N TYR A 138 0.71 -6.67 4.72
CA TYR A 138 1.25 -8.00 4.45
C TYR A 138 0.56 -8.67 3.25
N CYS A 139 -0.78 -8.73 3.24
CA CYS A 139 -1.55 -9.34 2.16
C CYS A 139 -1.27 -8.64 0.82
N TYR A 140 -1.23 -7.30 0.85
CA TYR A 140 -0.95 -6.50 -0.33
C TYR A 140 0.46 -6.74 -0.88
N ALA A 141 1.48 -6.72 -0.02
CA ALA A 141 2.86 -6.99 -0.40
C ALA A 141 3.03 -8.42 -0.94
N TYR A 142 2.38 -9.40 -0.29
CA TYR A 142 2.39 -10.79 -0.72
C TYR A 142 1.82 -10.95 -2.13
N LEU A 143 0.62 -10.41 -2.38
CA LEU A 143 -0.03 -10.47 -3.70
C LEU A 143 0.82 -9.82 -4.80
N ASN A 144 1.37 -8.64 -4.53
CA ASN A 144 2.24 -7.96 -5.50
C ASN A 144 3.50 -8.75 -5.80
N MET A 145 4.13 -9.37 -4.80
CA MET A 145 5.31 -10.22 -5.00
C MET A 145 4.99 -11.49 -5.78
N GLU A 146 3.86 -12.12 -5.50
CA GLU A 146 3.40 -13.31 -6.22
C GLU A 146 3.16 -13.01 -7.70
N ILE A 147 2.41 -11.93 -7.98
CA ILE A 147 2.14 -11.46 -9.35
C ILE A 147 3.46 -11.07 -10.04
N GLY A 148 4.29 -10.24 -9.39
CA GLY A 148 5.57 -9.81 -9.94
C GLY A 148 6.51 -10.96 -10.23
N GLY A 149 6.60 -11.93 -9.33
CA GLY A 149 7.41 -13.13 -9.50
C GLY A 149 6.93 -14.03 -10.65
N ASN A 150 5.61 -14.19 -10.79
CA ASN A 150 5.02 -14.98 -11.87
C ASN A 150 5.21 -14.32 -13.24
N VAL A 151 5.03 -13.00 -13.32
CA VAL A 151 5.33 -12.23 -14.53
C VAL A 151 6.80 -12.37 -14.93
N LEU A 152 7.70 -12.24 -13.97
CA LEU A 152 9.12 -12.36 -14.20
C LEU A 152 9.53 -13.75 -14.70
N LYS A 153 8.97 -14.82 -14.11
CA LYS A 153 9.20 -16.21 -14.55
C LYS A 153 8.73 -16.43 -15.98
N ARG A 154 7.55 -15.92 -16.34
CA ARG A 154 7.00 -16.04 -17.71
C ARG A 154 7.86 -15.32 -18.75
N LEU A 155 8.31 -14.09 -18.43
CA LEU A 155 9.18 -13.32 -19.32
C LEU A 155 10.55 -13.98 -19.49
N LYS A 156 11.16 -14.49 -18.43
CA LYS A 156 12.43 -15.24 -18.51
C LYS A 156 12.29 -16.56 -19.26
N GLY A 157 11.16 -17.25 -19.11
CA GLY A 157 10.87 -18.49 -19.85
C GLY A 157 10.63 -18.25 -21.34
N GLY A 158 9.97 -17.17 -21.72
CA GLY A 158 9.71 -16.82 -23.14
C GLY A 158 10.93 -16.32 -23.90
N ILE A 159 12.00 -15.89 -23.21
CA ILE A 159 13.25 -15.42 -23.85
C ILE A 159 14.22 -16.60 -24.12
N ARG A 160 13.97 -17.76 -23.50
CA ARG A 160 14.80 -18.97 -23.65
C ARG A 160 14.26 -19.99 -24.66
N GLY A 161 13.14 -19.75 -25.27
CA GLY A 161 12.57 -20.52 -26.40
C GLY A 161 12.77 -19.78 -27.71
#